data_a0bde61c9f3ba6348a9d7aa75bb52654
#
_entry.id   a0bde61c9f3ba6348a9d7aa75bb52654
#
_cell.length_a   1.000
_cell.length_b   1.000
_cell.length_c   1.000
_cell.angle_alpha   90.00
_cell.angle_beta   90.00
_cell.angle_gamma   90.00
#
_symmetry.space_group_name_H-M   'P 1'
#
loop_
_entity.id
_entity.type
_entity.pdbx_description
1 polymer ?
#
loop_
_entity_poly.entity_id
_entity_poly.type
_entity_poly.pdbx_seq_one_letter_code
_entity_poly.pdbx_strand_id
1 'polypeptide(L)'
;MLTLPAEIPDMPLRPLLFSLLLATSAVTQAATEVIALQHRSSAELLPAAQSFLGRDGTVSAFEDKLVVNADAERIDDLRALLQQLDTVPRRLLISVDNTDSNDQDTRGDGRVIRYGTSNRNGGLQQIQASEGQPALIQVGQSIPITSASTDGYGRLHTDTQYRNVTQGFYVTPYLSGERVRLQISSNNDRTSSERADVVDVQSTDTTITAPLGEWVNLAASNQQSQAERDPSSRTYSTQRGKNMTLRVKVDVLE
;
A
#
# COMPACT_ATOMS: atom_id res chain seq x y z
N MET A 1 6.06 -0.57 107.30
CA MET A 1 5.37 -1.64 106.72
C MET A 1 4.33 -1.08 105.78
N LEU A 2 4.67 -0.77 104.54
CA LEU A 2 3.77 -0.31 103.49
C LEU A 2 4.43 -0.67 102.17
N THR A 3 3.85 -1.57 101.44
CA THR A 3 4.19 -1.96 100.07
C THR A 3 3.51 -1.03 99.10
N LEU A 4 4.29 -0.40 98.24
CA LEU A 4 3.79 0.34 97.05
C LEU A 4 3.85 -0.60 95.86
N PRO A 5 2.84 -0.64 95.01
CA PRO A 5 2.89 -1.31 93.72
C PRO A 5 3.52 -0.39 92.66
N ALA A 6 4.39 -0.93 91.83
CA ALA A 6 4.99 -0.28 90.67
C ALA A 6 3.96 -0.16 89.53
N GLU A 7 3.66 1.07 89.15
CA GLU A 7 2.91 1.40 87.95
C GLU A 7 3.81 1.28 86.70
N ILE A 8 3.41 0.42 85.74
CA ILE A 8 4.01 0.32 84.40
C ILE A 8 3.31 1.32 83.51
N PRO A 9 4.00 2.29 82.88
CA PRO A 9 3.35 3.20 81.96
C PRO A 9 2.98 2.52 80.64
N ASP A 10 1.71 2.52 80.32
CA ASP A 10 1.15 2.13 79.02
C ASP A 10 1.73 3.03 77.92
N MET A 11 2.67 2.54 77.15
CA MET A 11 3.16 3.22 75.93
C MET A 11 2.16 2.99 74.78
N PRO A 12 1.59 4.01 74.21
CA PRO A 12 0.64 3.85 73.09
C PRO A 12 1.40 3.39 71.84
N LEU A 13 1.31 2.10 71.50
CA LEU A 13 1.88 1.47 70.29
C LEU A 13 1.22 1.98 68.98
N ARG A 14 0.12 2.73 69.07
CA ARG A 14 -0.68 3.21 67.94
C ARG A 14 0.01 4.24 67.00
N PRO A 15 0.84 5.20 67.44
CA PRO A 15 1.46 6.14 66.50
C PRO A 15 2.65 5.52 65.72
N LEU A 16 3.31 4.46 66.20
CA LEU A 16 4.44 3.82 65.52
C LEU A 16 3.99 2.96 64.33
N LEU A 17 2.82 2.33 64.39
CA LEU A 17 2.24 1.57 63.26
C LEU A 17 1.70 2.47 62.17
N PHE A 18 1.24 3.68 62.49
CA PHE A 18 0.76 4.64 61.49
C PHE A 18 1.92 5.33 60.73
N SER A 19 3.08 5.55 61.40
CA SER A 19 4.28 6.10 60.78
C SER A 19 4.97 5.14 59.81
N LEU A 20 4.85 3.81 60.00
CA LEU A 20 5.42 2.81 59.12
C LEU A 20 4.62 2.59 57.83
N LEU A 21 3.33 2.95 57.83
CA LEU A 21 2.48 2.78 56.63
C LEU A 21 2.64 3.93 55.63
N LEU A 22 3.24 5.05 56.01
CA LEU A 22 3.48 6.21 55.11
C LEU A 22 4.81 6.16 54.36
N ALA A 23 5.68 5.18 54.64
CA ALA A 23 7.04 5.13 54.07
C ALA A 23 7.16 4.30 52.78
N THR A 24 6.04 3.72 52.28
CA THR A 24 6.03 2.88 51.06
C THR A 24 5.34 3.51 49.87
N SER A 25 5.21 4.84 49.80
CA SER A 25 4.88 5.52 48.53
C SER A 25 6.12 5.47 47.64
N ALA A 26 6.28 4.40 46.87
CA ALA A 26 7.20 4.39 45.75
C ALA A 26 6.74 5.50 44.80
N VAL A 27 7.47 6.62 44.79
CA VAL A 27 7.27 7.72 43.86
C VAL A 27 7.69 7.20 42.49
N THR A 28 6.74 6.69 41.71
CA THR A 28 6.94 6.45 40.30
C THR A 28 7.20 7.81 39.64
N GLN A 29 8.45 8.10 39.35
CA GLN A 29 8.83 9.30 38.62
C GLN A 29 8.71 9.00 37.12
N ALA A 30 7.70 9.58 36.49
CA ALA A 30 7.65 9.64 35.04
C ALA A 30 8.87 10.41 34.53
N ALA A 31 9.70 9.76 33.73
CA ALA A 31 10.85 10.35 33.07
C ALA A 31 10.49 10.70 31.63
N THR A 32 11.04 11.81 31.13
CA THR A 32 10.95 12.14 29.70
C THR A 32 12.28 11.85 29.05
N GLU A 33 12.28 11.02 28.02
CA GLU A 33 13.47 10.65 27.28
C GLU A 33 13.27 10.81 25.78
N VAL A 34 14.35 11.11 25.06
CA VAL A 34 14.39 11.21 23.60
C VAL A 34 15.18 10.04 23.04
N ILE A 35 14.50 9.17 22.30
CA ILE A 35 15.09 8.00 21.64
C ILE A 35 15.29 8.35 20.17
N ALA A 36 16.55 8.34 19.70
CA ALA A 36 16.90 8.55 18.30
C ALA A 36 16.77 7.23 17.53
N LEU A 37 16.17 7.27 16.34
CA LEU A 37 16.06 6.16 15.41
C LEU A 37 17.17 6.28 14.35
N GLN A 38 17.64 5.14 13.82
CA GLN A 38 18.77 5.10 12.89
C GLN A 38 18.35 4.72 11.46
N HIS A 39 17.32 3.91 11.32
CA HIS A 39 16.98 3.28 10.04
C HIS A 39 15.55 3.55 9.60
N ARG A 40 14.61 3.61 10.53
CA ARG A 40 13.19 3.82 10.25
C ARG A 40 12.74 5.19 10.74
N SER A 41 11.73 5.74 10.09
CA SER A 41 11.18 7.03 10.51
C SER A 41 10.40 6.91 11.82
N SER A 42 10.39 7.98 12.60
CA SER A 42 9.59 8.06 13.82
C SER A 42 8.09 7.85 13.55
N ALA A 43 7.58 8.32 12.41
CA ALA A 43 6.20 8.13 12.01
C ALA A 43 5.83 6.67 11.78
N GLU A 44 6.78 5.85 11.31
CA GLU A 44 6.58 4.42 11.07
C GLU A 44 6.54 3.61 12.38
N LEU A 45 7.42 3.94 13.34
CA LEU A 45 7.53 3.21 14.60
C LEU A 45 6.61 3.76 15.71
N LEU A 46 6.08 4.98 15.54
CA LEU A 46 5.18 5.61 16.51
C LEU A 46 3.96 4.75 16.90
N PRO A 47 3.23 4.10 15.98
CA PRO A 47 2.07 3.28 16.33
C PRO A 47 2.46 2.06 17.20
N ALA A 48 3.62 1.45 16.92
CA ALA A 48 4.13 0.33 17.70
C ALA A 48 4.53 0.78 19.11
N ALA A 49 5.23 1.91 19.24
CA ALA A 49 5.61 2.50 20.52
C ALA A 49 4.39 2.90 21.35
N GLN A 50 3.36 3.51 20.73
CA GLN A 50 2.10 3.85 21.39
C GLN A 50 1.35 2.62 21.88
N SER A 51 1.28 1.58 21.06
CA SER A 51 0.64 0.31 21.44
C SER A 51 1.34 -0.39 22.60
N PHE A 52 2.68 -0.30 22.65
CA PHE A 52 3.49 -0.89 23.72
C PHE A 52 3.30 -0.14 25.06
N LEU A 53 3.33 1.18 25.05
CA LEU A 53 3.17 1.98 26.26
C LEU A 53 1.71 1.99 26.77
N GLY A 54 0.74 1.97 25.87
CA GLY A 54 -0.67 1.95 26.23
C GLY A 54 -1.08 3.09 27.15
N ARG A 55 -1.43 2.77 28.40
CA ARG A 55 -1.82 3.75 29.43
C ARG A 55 -0.66 4.15 30.34
N ASP A 56 0.46 3.44 30.27
CA ASP A 56 1.59 3.58 31.18
C ASP A 56 2.56 4.67 30.74
N GLY A 57 2.28 5.35 29.63
CA GLY A 57 3.11 6.45 29.15
C GLY A 57 2.55 7.10 27.89
N THR A 58 3.28 8.11 27.41
CA THR A 58 2.96 8.80 26.16
C THR A 58 4.21 8.84 25.28
N VAL A 59 4.00 8.74 23.97
CA VAL A 59 5.06 8.87 22.98
C VAL A 59 4.59 9.76 21.84
N SER A 60 5.48 10.63 21.39
CA SER A 60 5.28 11.50 20.23
C SER A 60 6.47 11.45 19.29
N ALA A 61 6.20 11.62 18.01
CA ALA A 61 7.25 11.69 16.98
C ALA A 61 7.73 13.13 16.83
N PHE A 62 9.04 13.30 16.74
CA PHE A 62 9.68 14.57 16.42
C PHE A 62 10.88 14.30 15.50
N GLU A 63 10.77 14.66 14.23
CA GLU A 63 11.75 14.32 13.19
C GLU A 63 12.06 12.82 13.18
N ASP A 64 13.34 12.43 13.33
CA ASP A 64 13.79 11.02 13.42
C ASP A 64 13.92 10.51 14.86
N LYS A 65 13.17 11.13 15.80
CA LYS A 65 13.24 10.80 17.22
C LYS A 65 11.85 10.54 17.78
N LEU A 66 11.79 9.71 18.80
CA LEU A 66 10.62 9.52 19.63
C LEU A 66 10.85 10.19 20.99
N VAL A 67 9.95 11.08 21.37
CA VAL A 67 9.91 11.68 22.71
C VAL A 67 8.96 10.86 23.56
N VAL A 68 9.49 10.20 24.56
CA VAL A 68 8.79 9.26 25.43
C VAL A 68 8.68 9.83 26.83
N ASN A 69 7.50 9.73 27.42
CA ASN A 69 7.24 10.09 28.81
C ASN A 69 6.56 8.90 29.48
N ALA A 70 7.31 8.17 30.31
CA ALA A 70 6.86 6.97 31.02
C ALA A 70 7.77 6.70 32.22
N ASP A 71 7.48 5.65 32.98
CA ASP A 71 8.39 5.16 34.02
C ASP A 71 9.71 4.65 33.40
N ALA A 72 10.81 4.80 34.13
CA ALA A 72 12.15 4.47 33.64
C ALA A 72 12.26 3.01 33.14
N GLU A 73 11.67 2.06 33.84
CA GLU A 73 11.66 0.64 33.45
C GLU A 73 10.93 0.46 32.10
N ARG A 74 9.79 1.14 31.91
CA ARG A 74 9.02 1.09 30.65
C ARG A 74 9.77 1.73 29.49
N ILE A 75 10.56 2.77 29.76
CA ILE A 75 11.42 3.41 28.74
C ILE A 75 12.53 2.45 28.29
N ASP A 76 13.16 1.75 29.23
CA ASP A 76 14.18 0.76 28.91
C ASP A 76 13.63 -0.43 28.10
N ASP A 77 12.46 -0.94 28.47
CA ASP A 77 11.74 -1.97 27.71
C ASP A 77 11.40 -1.50 26.30
N LEU A 78 10.88 -0.26 26.18
CA LEU A 78 10.56 0.33 24.87
C LEU A 78 11.83 0.50 24.03
N ARG A 79 12.95 0.91 24.63
CA ARG A 79 14.23 1.04 23.92
C ARG A 79 14.69 -0.32 23.38
N ALA A 80 14.59 -1.38 24.17
CA ALA A 80 14.92 -2.74 23.73
C ALA A 80 14.03 -3.21 22.57
N LEU A 81 12.73 -2.90 22.62
CA LEU A 81 11.79 -3.17 21.53
C LEU A 81 12.14 -2.39 20.27
N LEU A 82 12.39 -1.08 20.39
CA LEU A 82 12.74 -0.22 19.26
C LEU A 82 14.04 -0.66 18.58
N GLN A 83 15.06 -1.11 19.32
CA GLN A 83 16.28 -1.67 18.75
C GLN A 83 16.04 -2.90 17.86
N GLN A 84 15.00 -3.69 18.15
CA GLN A 84 14.62 -4.83 17.32
C GLN A 84 13.81 -4.42 16.07
N LEU A 85 13.07 -3.32 16.16
CA LEU A 85 12.22 -2.84 15.07
C LEU A 85 12.94 -1.87 14.13
N ASP A 86 13.91 -1.10 14.63
CA ASP A 86 14.68 -0.12 13.86
C ASP A 86 15.79 -0.81 13.03
N THR A 87 15.35 -1.61 12.07
CA THR A 87 16.22 -2.33 11.13
C THR A 87 16.28 -1.64 9.79
N VAL A 88 17.40 -1.81 9.06
CA VAL A 88 17.56 -1.26 7.71
C VAL A 88 16.44 -1.79 6.80
N PRO A 89 15.61 -0.90 6.20
CA PRO A 89 14.58 -1.35 5.28
C PRO A 89 15.22 -1.95 4.02
N ARG A 90 14.71 -3.08 3.58
CA ARG A 90 15.21 -3.74 2.37
C ARG A 90 14.79 -2.96 1.13
N ARG A 91 15.70 -2.90 0.15
CA ARG A 91 15.40 -2.35 -1.17
C ARG A 91 14.82 -3.44 -2.06
N LEU A 92 13.77 -3.11 -2.78
CA LEU A 92 13.01 -4.03 -3.61
C LEU A 92 12.95 -3.50 -5.04
N LEU A 93 13.13 -4.38 -6.02
CA LEU A 93 12.82 -4.12 -7.41
C LEU A 93 11.46 -4.72 -7.73
N ILE A 94 10.50 -3.88 -8.03
CA ILE A 94 9.14 -4.28 -8.38
C ILE A 94 9.01 -4.17 -9.89
N SER A 95 8.69 -5.29 -10.53
CA SER A 95 8.49 -5.41 -11.97
C SER A 95 7.02 -5.71 -12.23
N VAL A 96 6.37 -4.88 -13.04
CA VAL A 96 4.98 -5.06 -13.48
C VAL A 96 4.98 -5.24 -14.99
N ASP A 97 4.39 -6.32 -15.46
CA ASP A 97 4.22 -6.62 -16.88
C ASP A 97 2.72 -6.62 -17.21
N ASN A 98 2.35 -5.71 -18.10
CA ASN A 98 1.02 -5.62 -18.66
C ASN A 98 1.07 -6.08 -20.12
N THR A 99 0.67 -7.32 -20.37
CA THR A 99 0.67 -7.90 -21.70
C THR A 99 -0.75 -7.96 -22.25
N ASP A 100 -0.96 -7.30 -23.38
CA ASP A 100 -2.17 -7.41 -24.17
C ASP A 100 -1.95 -8.31 -25.37
N SER A 101 -2.79 -9.31 -25.54
CA SER A 101 -2.86 -10.08 -26.78
C SER A 101 -4.22 -9.85 -27.46
N ASN A 102 -4.18 -9.59 -28.75
CA ASN A 102 -5.37 -9.47 -29.59
C ASN A 102 -5.35 -10.63 -30.57
N ASP A 103 -6.21 -11.62 -30.33
CA ASP A 103 -6.37 -12.77 -31.22
C ASP A 103 -7.56 -12.50 -32.14
N GLN A 104 -7.32 -12.48 -33.46
CA GLN A 104 -8.34 -12.39 -34.48
C GLN A 104 -8.49 -13.73 -35.19
N ASP A 105 -9.63 -14.39 -34.99
CA ASP A 105 -10.01 -15.57 -35.77
C ASP A 105 -10.93 -15.14 -36.93
N THR A 106 -10.44 -15.25 -38.15
CA THR A 106 -11.28 -15.01 -39.35
C THR A 106 -11.69 -16.36 -39.90
N ARG A 107 -12.99 -16.63 -39.87
CA ARG A 107 -13.60 -17.84 -40.43
C ARG A 107 -14.19 -17.51 -41.78
N GLY A 108 -13.59 -17.99 -42.85
CA GLY A 108 -14.14 -17.91 -44.20
C GLY A 108 -13.93 -19.25 -44.90
N ASP A 109 -15.00 -19.78 -45.53
CA ASP A 109 -15.01 -20.92 -46.48
C ASP A 109 -14.16 -22.16 -46.07
N GLY A 110 -14.37 -22.64 -44.85
CA GLY A 110 -13.74 -23.85 -44.34
C GLY A 110 -12.25 -23.75 -43.94
N ARG A 111 -11.64 -22.57 -44.08
CA ARG A 111 -10.27 -22.31 -43.71
C ARG A 111 -10.21 -21.33 -42.51
N VAL A 112 -9.67 -21.76 -41.38
CA VAL A 112 -9.43 -20.90 -40.23
C VAL A 112 -8.05 -20.28 -40.38
N ILE A 113 -7.96 -18.98 -40.64
CA ILE A 113 -6.72 -18.24 -40.66
C ILE A 113 -6.65 -17.47 -39.36
N ARG A 114 -5.68 -17.82 -38.50
CA ARG A 114 -5.40 -17.11 -37.24
C ARG A 114 -4.35 -16.05 -37.48
N TYR A 115 -4.72 -14.79 -37.27
CA TYR A 115 -3.78 -13.70 -37.19
C TYR A 115 -3.71 -13.29 -35.72
N GLY A 116 -2.62 -13.61 -35.05
CA GLY A 116 -2.32 -13.11 -33.73
C GLY A 116 -1.37 -11.92 -33.86
N THR A 117 -1.79 -10.73 -33.47
CA THR A 117 -0.89 -9.58 -33.28
C THR A 117 -0.75 -9.36 -31.78
N SER A 118 0.38 -9.75 -31.22
CA SER A 118 0.75 -9.33 -29.87
C SER A 118 1.27 -7.91 -29.94
N ASN A 119 0.37 -6.94 -29.86
CA ASN A 119 0.76 -5.56 -29.64
C ASN A 119 1.12 -5.41 -28.15
N ARG A 120 2.42 -5.35 -27.87
CA ARG A 120 2.93 -4.99 -26.54
C ARG A 120 2.75 -3.48 -26.35
N ASN A 121 1.53 -3.02 -26.23
CA ASN A 121 1.23 -1.63 -25.85
C ASN A 121 1.39 -1.40 -24.33
N GLY A 122 1.52 -2.47 -23.56
CA GLY A 122 2.04 -2.45 -22.22
C GLY A 122 3.49 -2.93 -22.27
N GLY A 123 4.33 -2.52 -21.43
CA GLY A 123 5.70 -2.97 -21.33
C GLY A 123 6.01 -3.44 -19.93
N LEU A 124 7.17 -4.03 -19.78
CA LEU A 124 7.76 -4.26 -18.49
C LEU A 124 8.09 -2.89 -17.87
N GLN A 125 7.42 -2.56 -16.78
CA GLN A 125 7.69 -1.38 -15.97
C GLN A 125 8.38 -1.83 -14.69
N GLN A 126 9.45 -1.14 -14.29
CA GLN A 126 10.22 -1.47 -13.10
C GLN A 126 10.43 -0.24 -12.24
N ILE A 127 10.29 -0.41 -10.93
CA ILE A 127 10.56 0.64 -9.95
C ILE A 127 11.26 0.05 -8.73
N GLN A 128 12.17 0.82 -8.15
CA GLN A 128 12.76 0.50 -6.87
C GLN A 128 11.93 1.14 -5.76
N ALA A 129 11.68 0.37 -4.71
CA ALA A 129 10.99 0.82 -3.51
C ALA A 129 11.70 0.31 -2.26
N SER A 130 11.63 1.07 -1.18
CA SER A 130 11.99 0.57 0.14
C SER A 130 10.80 -0.17 0.75
N GLU A 131 11.08 -1.17 1.56
CA GLU A 131 10.06 -1.87 2.33
C GLU A 131 9.19 -0.90 3.14
N GLY A 132 7.85 -1.04 3.05
CA GLY A 132 6.88 -0.19 3.73
C GLY A 132 6.65 1.17 3.07
N GLN A 133 7.45 1.57 2.08
CA GLN A 133 7.33 2.87 1.42
C GLN A 133 6.59 2.76 0.08
N PRO A 134 5.67 3.71 -0.20
CA PRO A 134 4.97 3.73 -1.47
C PRO A 134 5.88 4.18 -2.61
N ALA A 135 5.69 3.59 -3.78
CA ALA A 135 6.38 3.96 -5.02
C ALA A 135 5.39 4.11 -6.17
N LEU A 136 5.60 5.10 -7.01
CA LEU A 136 4.77 5.40 -8.18
C LEU A 136 5.65 5.50 -9.42
N ILE A 137 5.26 4.77 -10.47
CA ILE A 137 5.72 5.03 -11.85
C ILE A 137 4.50 5.33 -12.71
N GLN A 138 4.56 6.45 -13.45
CA GLN A 138 3.49 6.86 -14.33
C GLN A 138 4.08 7.53 -15.56
N VAL A 139 3.64 7.10 -16.73
CA VAL A 139 3.97 7.72 -18.02
C VAL A 139 2.67 7.98 -18.78
N GLY A 140 2.63 9.02 -19.61
CA GLY A 140 1.41 9.34 -20.33
C GLY A 140 1.57 10.54 -21.24
N GLN A 141 0.47 10.85 -21.92
CA GLN A 141 0.34 12.01 -22.80
C GLN A 141 -1.03 12.65 -22.61
N SER A 142 -1.10 13.94 -22.92
CA SER A 142 -2.36 14.68 -22.95
C SER A 142 -2.83 14.79 -24.41
N ILE A 143 -4.02 14.31 -24.69
CA ILE A 143 -4.61 14.34 -26.04
C ILE A 143 -5.76 15.36 -26.09
N PRO A 144 -5.88 16.17 -27.16
CA PRO A 144 -7.04 17.03 -27.36
C PRO A 144 -8.23 16.23 -27.86
N ILE A 145 -9.36 16.31 -27.17
CA ILE A 145 -10.63 15.77 -27.60
C ILE A 145 -11.51 16.95 -28.01
N THR A 146 -11.84 17.01 -29.31
CA THR A 146 -12.67 18.07 -29.85
C THR A 146 -14.08 17.57 -30.07
N SER A 147 -15.05 18.20 -29.42
CA SER A 147 -16.46 18.01 -29.64
C SER A 147 -17.06 19.14 -30.45
N ALA A 148 -17.91 18.82 -31.40
CA ALA A 148 -18.61 19.80 -32.21
C ALA A 148 -20.13 19.68 -31.96
N SER A 149 -20.77 20.78 -31.63
CA SER A 149 -22.21 20.88 -31.47
C SER A 149 -22.77 22.01 -32.32
N THR A 150 -24.02 21.86 -32.79
CA THR A 150 -24.71 22.92 -33.55
C THR A 150 -25.73 23.56 -32.65
N ASP A 151 -25.72 24.89 -32.56
CA ASP A 151 -26.74 25.63 -31.81
C ASP A 151 -28.08 25.67 -32.56
N GLY A 152 -29.14 26.16 -31.89
CA GLY A 152 -30.49 26.26 -32.47
C GLY A 152 -30.57 27.18 -33.68
N TYR A 153 -29.51 27.91 -34.05
CA TYR A 153 -29.41 28.76 -35.21
C TYR A 153 -28.51 28.17 -36.32
N GLY A 154 -28.12 26.90 -36.19
CA GLY A 154 -27.28 26.22 -37.18
C GLY A 154 -25.81 26.60 -37.15
N ARG A 155 -25.32 27.26 -36.08
CA ARG A 155 -23.93 27.60 -35.93
C ARG A 155 -23.17 26.47 -35.28
N LEU A 156 -22.05 26.09 -35.89
CA LEU A 156 -21.12 25.11 -35.35
C LEU A 156 -20.35 25.70 -34.17
N HIS A 157 -20.48 25.07 -33.02
CA HIS A 157 -19.69 25.36 -31.83
C HIS A 157 -18.71 24.20 -31.61
N THR A 158 -17.43 24.51 -31.51
CA THR A 158 -16.36 23.53 -31.31
C THR A 158 -15.74 23.77 -29.95
N ASP A 159 -15.72 22.74 -29.11
CA ASP A 159 -15.07 22.74 -27.79
C ASP A 159 -13.96 21.71 -27.80
N THR A 160 -12.78 22.10 -27.32
CA THR A 160 -11.61 21.23 -27.23
C THR A 160 -11.19 21.07 -25.78
N GLN A 161 -11.24 19.85 -25.28
CA GLN A 161 -10.82 19.49 -23.94
C GLN A 161 -9.59 18.59 -24.01
N TYR A 162 -8.62 18.83 -23.14
CA TYR A 162 -7.46 17.98 -23.02
C TYR A 162 -7.71 16.86 -22.01
N ARG A 163 -7.48 15.62 -22.43
CA ARG A 163 -7.58 14.44 -21.57
C ARG A 163 -6.25 13.75 -21.44
N ASN A 164 -5.86 13.46 -20.19
CA ASN A 164 -4.67 12.69 -19.91
C ASN A 164 -4.93 11.21 -20.15
N VAL A 165 -4.03 10.57 -20.89
CA VAL A 165 -3.97 9.13 -21.13
C VAL A 165 -2.71 8.65 -20.45
N THR A 166 -2.85 7.91 -19.36
CA THR A 166 -1.74 7.56 -18.48
C THR A 166 -1.66 6.05 -18.28
N GLN A 167 -0.44 5.55 -18.17
CA GLN A 167 -0.13 4.16 -17.83
C GLN A 167 0.84 4.15 -16.67
N GLY A 168 0.59 3.29 -15.69
CA GLY A 168 1.49 3.18 -14.55
C GLY A 168 0.92 2.38 -13.42
N PHE A 169 1.66 2.32 -12.33
CA PHE A 169 1.21 1.68 -11.11
C PHE A 169 1.77 2.41 -9.88
N TYR A 170 0.99 2.31 -8.82
CA TYR A 170 1.34 2.70 -7.47
C TYR A 170 1.42 1.44 -6.62
N VAL A 171 2.46 1.28 -5.83
CA VAL A 171 2.68 0.06 -5.07
C VAL A 171 3.32 0.34 -3.72
N THR A 172 2.85 -0.36 -2.68
CA THR A 172 3.48 -0.37 -1.36
C THR A 172 3.80 -1.82 -0.99
N PRO A 173 5.11 -2.17 -0.91
CA PRO A 173 5.54 -3.52 -0.56
C PRO A 173 5.77 -3.67 0.95
N TYR A 174 5.28 -4.77 1.53
CA TYR A 174 5.55 -5.17 2.91
C TYR A 174 6.15 -6.56 2.92
N LEU A 175 7.37 -6.71 3.43
CA LEU A 175 8.03 -8.00 3.53
C LEU A 175 7.58 -8.79 4.76
N SER A 176 7.47 -10.10 4.60
CA SER A 176 7.22 -11.05 5.68
C SER A 176 7.97 -12.36 5.38
N GLY A 177 9.22 -12.45 5.85
CA GLY A 177 10.12 -13.55 5.54
C GLY A 177 10.46 -13.61 4.05
N GLU A 178 10.11 -14.72 3.39
CA GLU A 178 10.32 -14.94 1.94
C GLU A 178 9.11 -14.54 1.08
N ARG A 179 8.14 -13.88 1.67
CA ARG A 179 6.93 -13.41 0.99
C ARG A 179 6.82 -11.91 1.06
N VAL A 180 6.21 -11.33 0.05
CA VAL A 180 5.89 -9.90 0.01
C VAL A 180 4.38 -9.74 -0.10
N ARG A 181 3.81 -8.90 0.76
CA ARG A 181 2.46 -8.38 0.60
C ARG A 181 2.54 -7.07 -0.17
N LEU A 182 1.86 -7.01 -1.29
CA LEU A 182 1.79 -5.86 -2.16
C LEU A 182 0.39 -5.27 -2.10
N GLN A 183 0.30 -3.99 -1.81
CA GLN A 183 -0.86 -3.17 -2.12
C GLN A 183 -0.54 -2.46 -3.42
N ILE A 184 -1.25 -2.79 -4.50
CA ILE A 184 -0.96 -2.29 -5.84
C ILE A 184 -2.21 -1.73 -6.50
N SER A 185 -2.07 -0.52 -7.06
CA SER A 185 -3.06 0.13 -7.91
C SER A 185 -2.42 0.36 -9.28
N SER A 186 -3.01 -0.15 -10.33
CA SER A 186 -2.51 -0.02 -11.71
C SER A 186 -3.53 0.71 -12.57
N ASN A 187 -3.05 1.64 -13.39
CA ASN A 187 -3.83 2.35 -14.39
C ASN A 187 -3.21 2.14 -15.77
N ASN A 188 -4.04 1.80 -16.76
CA ASN A 188 -3.61 1.54 -18.13
C ASN A 188 -4.63 2.12 -19.11
N ASP A 189 -4.55 3.45 -19.28
CA ASP A 189 -5.38 4.17 -20.24
C ASP A 189 -4.75 4.09 -21.63
N ARG A 190 -5.58 4.01 -22.66
CA ARG A 190 -5.13 4.06 -24.05
C ARG A 190 -6.14 4.73 -24.95
N THR A 191 -5.64 5.36 -26.01
CA THR A 191 -6.49 5.84 -27.09
C THR A 191 -7.04 4.66 -27.88
N SER A 192 -8.34 4.65 -28.15
CA SER A 192 -8.95 3.63 -28.98
C SER A 192 -8.35 3.63 -30.39
N SER A 193 -8.04 2.44 -30.89
CA SER A 193 -7.55 2.28 -32.27
C SER A 193 -8.62 2.52 -33.33
N GLU A 194 -9.88 2.49 -32.94
CA GLU A 194 -11.02 2.68 -33.86
C GLU A 194 -11.49 4.12 -33.91
N ARG A 195 -11.37 4.85 -32.79
CA ARG A 195 -11.80 6.24 -32.68
C ARG A 195 -10.83 7.04 -31.83
N ALA A 196 -10.22 8.05 -32.42
CA ALA A 196 -9.22 8.89 -31.76
C ALA A 196 -9.78 9.75 -30.60
N ASP A 197 -11.10 9.92 -30.53
CA ASP A 197 -11.83 10.66 -29.50
C ASP A 197 -12.23 9.81 -28.29
N VAL A 198 -11.95 8.50 -28.32
CA VAL A 198 -12.27 7.55 -27.24
C VAL A 198 -11.01 7.10 -26.53
N VAL A 199 -11.08 7.13 -25.21
CA VAL A 199 -10.03 6.60 -24.33
C VAL A 199 -10.58 5.36 -23.63
N ASP A 200 -9.94 4.22 -23.87
CA ASP A 200 -10.15 2.99 -23.12
C ASP A 200 -9.43 3.14 -21.77
N VAL A 201 -10.18 3.06 -20.68
CA VAL A 201 -9.67 3.17 -19.31
C VAL A 201 -9.70 1.81 -18.66
N GLN A 202 -8.60 1.45 -18.02
CA GLN A 202 -8.48 0.23 -17.25
C GLN A 202 -7.73 0.50 -15.96
N SER A 203 -8.38 0.19 -14.84
CA SER A 203 -7.77 0.28 -13.52
C SER A 203 -7.93 -1.03 -12.75
N THR A 204 -6.94 -1.33 -11.93
CA THR A 204 -6.94 -2.50 -11.05
C THR A 204 -6.42 -2.08 -9.70
N ASP A 205 -7.16 -2.39 -8.64
CA ASP A 205 -6.79 -2.13 -7.25
C ASP A 205 -6.85 -3.45 -6.49
N THR A 206 -5.74 -3.88 -5.91
CA THR A 206 -5.68 -5.18 -5.24
C THR A 206 -4.59 -5.24 -4.16
N THR A 207 -4.80 -6.14 -3.20
CA THR A 207 -3.77 -6.51 -2.22
C THR A 207 -3.52 -8.00 -2.35
N ILE A 208 -2.28 -8.37 -2.63
CA ILE A 208 -1.86 -9.77 -2.77
C ILE A 208 -0.66 -10.09 -1.89
N THR A 209 -0.45 -11.38 -1.66
CA THR A 209 0.78 -11.90 -1.06
C THR A 209 1.43 -12.85 -2.06
N ALA A 210 2.66 -12.52 -2.46
CA ALA A 210 3.43 -13.24 -3.47
C ALA A 210 4.74 -13.77 -2.89
N PRO A 211 5.31 -14.86 -3.40
CA PRO A 211 6.70 -15.24 -3.12
C PRO A 211 7.65 -14.23 -3.77
N LEU A 212 8.84 -14.06 -3.18
CA LEU A 212 9.90 -13.25 -3.78
C LEU A 212 10.50 -13.97 -5.00
N GLY A 213 10.86 -13.19 -6.02
CA GLY A 213 11.53 -13.72 -7.23
C GLY A 213 10.62 -14.41 -8.24
N GLU A 214 9.31 -14.53 -7.99
CA GLU A 214 8.37 -15.22 -8.87
C GLU A 214 7.33 -14.28 -9.49
N TRP A 215 6.92 -14.58 -10.74
CA TRP A 215 5.84 -13.86 -11.39
C TRP A 215 4.48 -14.34 -10.90
N VAL A 216 3.65 -13.41 -10.41
CA VAL A 216 2.29 -13.69 -9.97
C VAL A 216 1.29 -12.87 -10.78
N ASN A 217 0.23 -13.51 -11.26
CA ASN A 217 -0.85 -12.84 -11.97
C ASN A 217 -1.71 -12.06 -10.99
N LEU A 218 -1.91 -10.77 -11.27
CA LEU A 218 -2.79 -9.87 -10.50
C LEU A 218 -4.21 -9.89 -11.03
N ALA A 219 -4.35 -9.79 -12.36
CA ALA A 219 -5.62 -9.73 -13.05
C ALA A 219 -5.49 -10.31 -14.46
N ALA A 220 -6.57 -10.90 -14.92
CA ALA A 220 -6.74 -11.30 -16.31
C ALA A 220 -8.16 -10.92 -16.76
N SER A 221 -8.27 -10.29 -17.93
CA SER A 221 -9.55 -9.94 -18.52
C SER A 221 -9.61 -10.51 -19.94
N ASN A 222 -10.70 -11.23 -20.22
CA ASN A 222 -10.99 -11.78 -21.54
C ASN A 222 -12.25 -11.10 -22.06
N GLN A 223 -12.13 -10.27 -23.07
CA GLN A 223 -13.27 -9.72 -23.81
C GLN A 223 -13.43 -10.45 -25.13
N GLN A 224 -14.52 -11.21 -25.28
CA GLN A 224 -14.92 -11.82 -26.54
C GLN A 224 -16.14 -11.09 -27.10
N SER A 225 -16.00 -10.47 -28.25
CA SER A 225 -17.17 -9.99 -29.01
C SER A 225 -17.66 -11.09 -29.96
N GLN A 226 -18.88 -11.57 -29.74
CA GLN A 226 -19.55 -12.44 -30.71
C GLN A 226 -20.32 -11.56 -31.68
N ALA A 227 -20.07 -11.76 -32.99
CA ALA A 227 -20.92 -11.16 -34.01
C ALA A 227 -22.27 -11.84 -33.99
N GLU A 228 -23.36 -11.04 -33.92
CA GLU A 228 -24.73 -11.50 -34.01
C GLU A 228 -24.96 -12.14 -35.39
N ARG A 229 -25.45 -13.38 -35.43
CA ARG A 229 -25.76 -14.09 -36.67
C ARG A 229 -27.09 -13.65 -37.21
N ASP A 230 -27.08 -12.96 -38.32
CA ASP A 230 -28.27 -12.82 -39.16
C ASP A 230 -28.35 -14.01 -40.15
N PRO A 231 -29.38 -14.86 -40.10
CA PRO A 231 -29.45 -16.08 -40.89
C PRO A 231 -29.63 -15.84 -42.39
N SER A 232 -29.81 -14.61 -42.85
CA SER A 232 -30.10 -14.27 -44.26
C SER A 232 -28.92 -13.69 -45.04
N SER A 233 -27.75 -13.50 -44.46
CA SER A 233 -26.57 -12.97 -45.16
C SER A 233 -25.35 -13.87 -45.04
N ARG A 234 -24.49 -13.88 -46.08
CA ARG A 234 -23.14 -14.47 -45.99
C ARG A 234 -22.33 -13.65 -45.02
N THR A 235 -22.26 -14.10 -43.79
CA THR A 235 -21.60 -13.38 -42.70
C THR A 235 -20.13 -13.76 -42.63
N TYR A 236 -19.23 -12.81 -42.89
CA TYR A 236 -17.87 -12.90 -42.46
C TYR A 236 -17.83 -12.46 -40.98
N SER A 237 -17.74 -13.41 -40.06
CA SER A 237 -17.63 -13.05 -38.65
C SER A 237 -16.14 -12.96 -38.26
N THR A 238 -15.68 -11.79 -37.85
CA THR A 238 -14.38 -11.60 -37.23
C THR A 238 -14.59 -11.67 -35.73
N GLN A 239 -14.14 -12.75 -35.13
CA GLN A 239 -14.12 -12.88 -33.67
C GLN A 239 -12.86 -12.19 -33.14
N ARG A 240 -13.02 -11.09 -32.39
CA ARG A 240 -11.93 -10.39 -31.72
C ARG A 240 -11.94 -10.77 -30.25
N GLY A 241 -10.85 -11.36 -29.81
CA GLY A 241 -10.58 -11.57 -28.39
C GLY A 241 -9.51 -10.60 -27.93
N LYS A 242 -9.85 -9.72 -26.98
CA LYS A 242 -8.84 -8.93 -26.26
C LYS A 242 -8.55 -9.65 -24.95
N ASN A 243 -7.37 -10.23 -24.87
CA ASN A 243 -6.88 -10.86 -23.64
C ASN A 243 -5.84 -9.96 -23.01
N MET A 244 -6.05 -9.61 -21.75
CA MET A 244 -5.12 -8.83 -20.98
C MET A 244 -4.68 -9.61 -19.75
N THR A 245 -3.40 -9.60 -19.49
CA THR A 245 -2.83 -10.18 -18.27
C THR A 245 -1.92 -9.16 -17.61
N LEU A 246 -2.20 -8.88 -16.34
CA LEU A 246 -1.37 -8.06 -15.47
C LEU A 246 -0.66 -8.98 -14.48
N ARG A 247 0.67 -8.94 -14.44
CA ARG A 247 1.49 -9.75 -13.54
C ARG A 247 2.57 -8.91 -12.86
N VAL A 248 2.97 -9.33 -11.67
CA VAL A 248 4.00 -8.67 -10.87
C VAL A 248 5.06 -9.65 -10.41
N LYS A 249 6.27 -9.16 -10.28
CA LYS A 249 7.40 -9.85 -9.66
C LYS A 249 8.13 -8.87 -8.74
N VAL A 250 8.61 -9.36 -7.59
CA VAL A 250 9.39 -8.57 -6.64
C VAL A 250 10.69 -9.28 -6.33
N ASP A 251 11.78 -8.61 -6.59
CA ASP A 251 13.14 -9.07 -6.29
C ASP A 251 13.74 -8.20 -5.16
N VAL A 252 14.49 -8.81 -4.25
CA VAL A 252 15.25 -8.08 -3.23
C VAL A 252 16.55 -7.61 -3.85
N LEU A 253 16.88 -6.33 -3.66
CA LEU A 253 18.17 -5.77 -4.05
C LEU A 253 19.11 -5.80 -2.84
N GLU A 254 20.27 -6.38 -3.02
CA GLU A 254 21.36 -6.38 -2.03
C GLU A 254 22.03 -5.00 -1.92
#